data_698feb43b50c2b4d79dbf7a474178dc8
#
_entry.id   698feb43b50c2b4d79dbf7a474178dc8
#
_cell.length_a   1.000
_cell.length_b   1.000
_cell.length_c   1.000
_cell.angle_alpha   90.00
_cell.angle_beta   90.00
_cell.angle_gamma   90.00
#
_symmetry.space_group_name_H-M   'P 1'
#
loop_
_entity.id
_entity.type
_entity.pdbx_description
1 polymer ?
#
loop_
_entity_poly.entity_id
_entity_poly.type
_entity_poly.pdbx_seq_one_letter_code
_entity_poly.pdbx_strand_id
1 'polypeptide(L)'
;MEIRSRSKDDLTPSDVAHALAKLPDHVSLFARVVYLQEGSEEKLINTLVPFVEKEGWHYFAPKKGKHKAKDFNLRSFISLGLDEAKKENRCPTCKGIPRVGAFTCKTCEGSGVRRPSNGKRANFLGMDRRNFARRWLLPYTKTVLPVISDCEQKLKTLQIWLK
;
A
#
# COMPACT_ATOMS: atom_id res chain seq x y z
N MET A 1 -27.80 8.87 -22.39
CA MET A 1 -26.97 10.05 -22.12
C MET A 1 -25.52 9.61 -22.16
N GLU A 2 -24.88 9.77 -23.32
CA GLU A 2 -23.52 9.32 -23.57
C GLU A 2 -22.55 10.20 -22.77
N ILE A 3 -21.83 9.62 -21.82
CA ILE A 3 -20.68 10.28 -21.18
C ILE A 3 -19.56 10.25 -22.22
N ARG A 4 -19.37 11.38 -22.92
CA ARG A 4 -18.20 11.58 -23.77
C ARG A 4 -16.95 11.36 -22.94
N SER A 5 -16.07 10.45 -23.38
CA SER A 5 -14.75 10.23 -22.80
C SER A 5 -13.95 11.53 -22.92
N ARG A 6 -13.87 12.31 -21.84
CA ARG A 6 -12.95 13.44 -21.76
C ARG A 6 -11.51 12.90 -21.79
N SER A 7 -10.65 13.57 -22.52
CA SER A 7 -9.21 13.31 -22.49
C SER A 7 -8.67 13.48 -21.06
N LYS A 8 -7.59 12.78 -20.76
CA LYS A 8 -6.92 12.78 -19.46
C LYS A 8 -6.49 14.17 -18.98
N ASP A 9 -6.17 15.04 -19.94
CA ASP A 9 -5.69 16.39 -19.71
C ASP A 9 -6.79 17.35 -19.28
N ASP A 10 -8.06 16.90 -19.26
CA ASP A 10 -9.25 17.71 -18.95
C ASP A 10 -9.81 17.50 -17.55
N LEU A 11 -9.18 16.69 -16.69
CA LEU A 11 -9.65 16.48 -15.31
C LEU A 11 -9.34 17.69 -14.45
N THR A 12 -10.39 18.33 -13.94
CA THR A 12 -10.23 19.45 -13.00
C THR A 12 -10.03 18.94 -11.57
N PRO A 13 -9.43 19.73 -10.66
CA PRO A 13 -9.38 19.41 -9.24
C PRO A 13 -10.75 19.11 -8.63
N SER A 14 -11.82 19.75 -9.14
CA SER A 14 -13.19 19.50 -8.73
C SER A 14 -13.67 18.11 -9.12
N ASP A 15 -13.32 17.61 -10.30
CA ASP A 15 -13.68 16.25 -10.76
C ASP A 15 -13.02 15.20 -9.87
N VAL A 16 -11.75 15.41 -9.51
CA VAL A 16 -11.01 14.56 -8.59
C VAL A 16 -11.65 14.56 -7.20
N ALA A 17 -11.95 15.73 -6.65
CA ALA A 17 -12.59 15.85 -5.34
C ALA A 17 -13.96 15.17 -5.31
N HIS A 18 -14.77 15.33 -6.37
CA HIS A 18 -16.08 14.70 -6.49
C HIS A 18 -15.96 13.16 -6.59
N ALA A 19 -14.97 12.65 -7.32
CA ALA A 19 -14.72 11.22 -7.42
C ALA A 19 -14.29 10.64 -6.06
N LEU A 20 -13.39 11.31 -5.34
CA LEU A 20 -12.93 10.90 -4.02
C LEU A 20 -14.03 10.93 -2.97
N ALA A 21 -14.99 11.85 -3.08
CA ALA A 21 -16.13 11.96 -2.15
C ALA A 21 -17.07 10.75 -2.20
N LYS A 22 -17.02 9.94 -3.26
CA LYS A 22 -17.81 8.70 -3.39
C LYS A 22 -17.16 7.48 -2.74
N LEU A 23 -15.93 7.61 -2.29
CA LEU A 23 -15.17 6.53 -1.66
C LEU A 23 -15.32 6.57 -0.14
N PRO A 24 -15.11 5.43 0.53
CA PRO A 24 -14.96 5.40 1.98
C PRO A 24 -13.86 6.37 2.44
N ASP A 25 -14.05 7.02 3.59
CA ASP A 25 -13.16 8.07 4.09
C ASP A 25 -11.69 7.66 4.16
N HIS A 26 -11.41 6.43 4.61
CA HIS A 26 -10.04 5.91 4.68
C HIS A 26 -9.40 5.75 3.30
N VAL A 27 -10.17 5.38 2.27
CA VAL A 27 -9.68 5.25 0.89
C VAL A 27 -9.47 6.62 0.26
N SER A 28 -10.39 7.56 0.49
CA SER A 28 -10.26 8.95 0.05
C SER A 28 -9.02 9.61 0.67
N LEU A 29 -8.81 9.41 1.97
CA LEU A 29 -7.63 9.92 2.67
C LEU A 29 -6.34 9.26 2.17
N PHE A 30 -6.36 7.95 1.92
CA PHE A 30 -5.25 7.23 1.32
C PHE A 30 -4.86 7.82 -0.05
N ALA A 31 -5.83 8.07 -0.92
CA ALA A 31 -5.58 8.66 -2.23
C ALA A 31 -4.91 10.04 -2.12
N ARG A 32 -5.42 10.90 -1.22
CA ARG A 32 -4.85 12.23 -1.00
C ARG A 32 -3.42 12.17 -0.52
N VAL A 33 -3.13 11.36 0.50
CA VAL A 33 -1.78 11.28 1.09
C VAL A 33 -0.78 10.59 0.16
N VAL A 34 -1.17 9.49 -0.47
CA VAL A 34 -0.23 8.66 -1.25
C VAL A 34 -0.01 9.22 -2.66
N TYR A 35 -1.07 9.62 -3.36
CA TYR A 35 -1.00 10.00 -4.77
C TYR A 35 -1.02 11.51 -4.99
N LEU A 36 -1.79 12.27 -4.21
CA LEU A 36 -1.87 13.71 -4.36
C LEU A 36 -0.86 14.46 -3.47
N GLN A 37 -0.20 13.76 -2.55
CA GLN A 37 0.72 14.32 -1.56
C GLN A 37 0.07 15.43 -0.71
N GLU A 38 -1.23 15.29 -0.47
CA GLU A 38 -2.06 16.22 0.31
C GLU A 38 -2.50 15.58 1.62
N GLY A 39 -2.48 16.34 2.70
CA GLY A 39 -2.95 15.89 4.00
C GLY A 39 -1.87 15.27 4.89
N SER A 40 -2.32 14.73 6.04
CA SER A 40 -1.44 14.21 7.08
C SER A 40 -1.31 12.69 6.99
N GLU A 41 -0.07 12.21 6.81
CA GLU A 41 0.24 10.78 6.88
C GLU A 41 -0.09 10.21 8.27
N GLU A 42 0.13 10.98 9.32
CA GLU A 42 -0.20 10.57 10.69
C GLU A 42 -1.71 10.33 10.87
N LYS A 43 -2.54 11.21 10.31
CA LYS A 43 -4.00 11.04 10.31
C LYS A 43 -4.40 9.77 9.55
N LEU A 44 -3.80 9.52 8.40
CA LEU A 44 -4.04 8.31 7.62
C LEU A 44 -3.64 7.05 8.41
N ILE A 45 -2.46 7.04 9.02
CA ILE A 45 -2.00 5.92 9.86
C ILE A 45 -3.02 5.64 10.96
N ASN A 46 -3.43 6.66 11.71
CA ASN A 46 -4.44 6.52 12.77
C ASN A 46 -5.76 5.96 12.25
N THR A 47 -6.17 6.38 11.05
CA THR A 47 -7.40 5.90 10.40
C THR A 47 -7.28 4.43 9.97
N LEU A 48 -6.09 3.97 9.55
CA LEU A 48 -5.88 2.59 9.09
C LEU A 48 -5.65 1.59 10.23
N VAL A 49 -5.21 2.03 11.41
CA VAL A 49 -4.97 1.13 12.57
C VAL A 49 -6.14 0.19 12.84
N PRO A 50 -7.41 0.65 12.97
CA PRO A 50 -8.53 -0.27 13.27
C PRO A 50 -8.74 -1.32 12.18
N PHE A 51 -8.48 -1.00 10.91
CA PHE A 51 -8.62 -1.96 9.81
C PHE A 51 -7.55 -3.04 9.89
N VAL A 52 -6.30 -2.68 10.20
CA VAL A 52 -5.20 -3.64 10.35
C VAL A 52 -5.40 -4.52 11.60
N GLU A 53 -5.92 -3.97 12.68
CA GLU A 53 -6.29 -4.73 13.88
C GLU A 53 -7.40 -5.73 13.59
N LYS A 54 -8.39 -5.36 12.78
CA LYS A 54 -9.46 -6.25 12.32
C LYS A 54 -8.94 -7.42 11.48
N GLU A 55 -7.88 -7.21 10.68
CA GLU A 55 -7.18 -8.27 9.95
C GLU A 55 -6.39 -9.21 10.86
N GLY A 56 -6.36 -8.97 12.16
CA GLY A 56 -5.81 -9.87 13.16
C GLY A 56 -4.34 -9.61 13.51
N TRP A 57 -3.87 -8.38 13.44
CA TRP A 57 -2.50 -8.02 13.83
C TRP A 57 -2.05 -8.67 15.14
N HIS A 58 -2.91 -8.65 16.17
CA HIS A 58 -2.61 -9.21 17.49
C HIS A 58 -2.43 -10.74 17.49
N TYR A 59 -2.97 -11.45 16.49
CA TYR A 59 -2.81 -12.91 16.39
C TYR A 59 -1.47 -13.27 15.76
N PHE A 60 -0.98 -12.46 14.83
CA PHE A 60 0.24 -12.73 14.07
C PHE A 60 1.47 -12.05 14.67
N ALA A 61 1.30 -10.89 15.30
CA ALA A 61 2.41 -10.15 15.90
C ALA A 61 3.02 -10.94 17.08
N PRO A 62 4.36 -10.97 17.20
CA PRO A 62 5.01 -11.61 18.31
C PRO A 62 4.53 -11.05 19.65
N LYS A 63 4.12 -11.91 20.56
CA LYS A 63 3.79 -11.51 21.93
C LYS A 63 5.03 -10.90 22.57
N LYS A 64 4.85 -9.85 23.39
CA LYS A 64 5.93 -9.23 24.17
C LYS A 64 6.62 -10.30 25.01
N GLY A 65 7.83 -10.70 24.60
CA GLY A 65 8.67 -11.60 25.38
C GLY A 65 9.50 -10.79 26.40
N LYS A 66 10.25 -11.49 27.29
CA LYS A 66 11.12 -10.89 28.32
C LYS A 66 12.23 -9.96 27.77
N HIS A 67 12.50 -10.00 26.48
CA HIS A 67 13.34 -9.01 25.82
C HIS A 67 12.47 -7.80 25.46
N LYS A 68 12.82 -6.65 25.98
CA LYS A 68 12.31 -5.33 25.57
C LYS A 68 12.55 -5.16 24.06
N ALA A 69 11.77 -5.85 23.22
CA ALA A 69 11.58 -5.40 21.87
C ALA A 69 11.03 -3.99 22.03
N LYS A 70 11.83 -2.97 21.67
CA LYS A 70 11.37 -1.60 21.51
C LYS A 70 10.04 -1.75 20.83
N ASP A 71 8.99 -1.17 21.39
CA ASP A 71 7.62 -1.30 20.91
C ASP A 71 7.59 -1.00 19.42
N PHE A 72 7.73 -2.05 18.58
CA PHE A 72 7.48 -1.91 17.18
C PHE A 72 6.00 -1.68 17.04
N ASN A 73 5.68 -0.41 17.06
CA ASN A 73 4.34 0.09 17.00
C ASN A 73 3.77 -0.32 15.62
N LEU A 74 2.59 -0.89 15.59
CA LEU A 74 1.80 -1.14 14.39
C LEU A 74 1.83 0.04 13.39
N ARG A 75 1.84 1.26 13.92
CA ARG A 75 1.96 2.51 13.14
C ARG A 75 3.19 2.53 12.22
N SER A 76 4.34 2.04 12.69
CA SER A 76 5.56 1.97 11.86
C SER A 76 5.43 0.98 10.71
N PHE A 77 4.69 -0.12 10.91
CA PHE A 77 4.41 -1.07 9.85
C PHE A 77 3.39 -0.54 8.83
N ILE A 78 2.41 0.24 9.27
CA ILE A 78 1.50 0.95 8.36
C ILE A 78 2.28 2.00 7.55
N SER A 79 3.17 2.78 8.20
CA SER A 79 4.04 3.74 7.50
C SER A 79 4.93 3.06 6.46
N LEU A 80 5.49 1.87 6.77
CA LEU A 80 6.21 1.06 5.78
C LEU A 80 5.33 0.71 4.58
N GLY A 81 4.09 0.28 4.81
CA GLY A 81 3.14 -0.05 3.73
C GLY A 81 2.80 1.16 2.87
N LEU A 82 2.64 2.33 3.48
CA LEU A 82 2.42 3.59 2.75
C LEU A 82 3.65 4.01 1.95
N ASP A 83 4.87 3.85 2.48
CA ASP A 83 6.11 4.10 1.75
C ASP A 83 6.24 3.17 0.53
N GLU A 84 5.86 1.90 0.66
CA GLU A 84 5.81 0.97 -0.46
C GLU A 84 4.78 1.37 -1.51
N ALA A 85 3.62 1.88 -1.11
CA ALA A 85 2.57 2.35 -2.03
C ALA A 85 2.95 3.64 -2.77
N LYS A 86 3.66 4.56 -2.11
CA LYS A 86 4.15 5.81 -2.72
C LYS A 86 5.21 5.58 -3.79
N LYS A 87 5.97 4.50 -3.69
CA LYS A 87 7.04 4.19 -4.64
C LYS A 87 6.46 3.51 -5.87
N GLU A 88 6.77 4.02 -7.06
CA GLU A 88 6.50 3.32 -8.31
C GLU A 88 7.38 2.06 -8.39
N ASN A 89 6.93 0.98 -7.76
CA ASN A 89 7.64 -0.30 -7.75
C ASN A 89 7.39 -1.08 -9.05
N ARG A 90 7.55 -0.44 -10.20
CA ARG A 90 7.46 -1.14 -11.49
C ARG A 90 8.55 -2.20 -11.58
N CYS A 91 8.18 -3.38 -12.02
CA CYS A 91 9.14 -4.44 -12.26
C CYS A 91 10.17 -3.98 -13.31
N PRO A 92 11.49 -4.03 -13.03
CA PRO A 92 12.51 -3.56 -13.96
C PRO A 92 12.58 -4.41 -15.24
N THR A 93 12.15 -5.67 -15.17
CA THR A 93 12.18 -6.60 -16.31
C THR A 93 11.04 -6.35 -17.29
N CYS A 94 9.80 -6.28 -16.80
CA CYS A 94 8.62 -6.08 -17.64
C CYS A 94 8.09 -4.64 -17.64
N LYS A 95 8.75 -3.72 -16.93
CA LYS A 95 8.38 -2.29 -16.84
C LYS A 95 6.90 -2.05 -16.46
N GLY A 96 6.32 -2.96 -15.68
CA GLY A 96 4.92 -2.90 -15.28
C GLY A 96 3.94 -3.61 -16.22
N ILE A 97 4.39 -4.16 -17.33
CA ILE A 97 3.58 -4.98 -18.25
C ILE A 97 3.78 -6.45 -17.89
N PRO A 98 2.87 -7.07 -17.09
CA PRO A 98 3.13 -8.38 -16.49
C PRO A 98 3.13 -9.53 -17.49
N ARG A 99 2.52 -9.34 -18.66
CA ARG A 99 2.47 -10.32 -19.73
C ARG A 99 3.07 -9.73 -21.02
N VAL A 100 4.07 -10.39 -21.52
CA VAL A 100 4.63 -10.15 -22.87
C VAL A 100 4.26 -11.38 -23.69
N GLY A 101 3.14 -11.31 -24.42
CA GLY A 101 2.59 -12.44 -25.16
C GLY A 101 2.13 -13.59 -24.24
N ALA A 102 2.59 -14.81 -24.52
CA ALA A 102 2.27 -16.02 -23.74
C ALA A 102 3.12 -16.16 -22.45
N PHE A 103 4.10 -15.28 -22.24
CA PHE A 103 5.07 -15.43 -21.15
C PHE A 103 4.71 -14.52 -19.97
N THR A 104 4.64 -15.13 -18.78
CA THR A 104 4.56 -14.41 -17.51
C THR A 104 5.95 -13.97 -17.08
N CYS A 105 6.12 -12.70 -16.68
CA CYS A 105 7.40 -12.20 -16.20
C CYS A 105 7.85 -12.96 -14.95
N LYS A 106 8.97 -13.66 -15.02
CA LYS A 106 9.52 -14.45 -13.89
C LYS A 106 9.96 -13.58 -12.70
N THR A 107 10.36 -12.34 -12.94
CA THR A 107 10.87 -11.44 -11.89
C THR A 107 9.76 -10.94 -10.95
N CYS A 108 8.56 -10.74 -11.45
CA CYS A 108 7.42 -10.25 -10.68
C CYS A 108 6.24 -11.25 -10.64
N GLU A 109 6.44 -12.44 -11.20
CA GLU A 109 5.42 -13.51 -11.25
C GLU A 109 4.08 -13.02 -11.83
N GLY A 110 4.16 -12.13 -12.80
CA GLY A 110 2.97 -11.57 -13.45
C GLY A 110 2.30 -10.42 -12.71
N SER A 111 2.84 -9.94 -11.59
CA SER A 111 2.25 -8.81 -10.84
C SER A 111 2.54 -7.43 -11.47
N GLY A 112 3.56 -7.32 -12.34
CA GLY A 112 4.04 -6.04 -12.88
C GLY A 112 4.80 -5.17 -11.87
N VAL A 113 4.83 -5.57 -10.61
CA VAL A 113 5.37 -4.81 -9.49
C VAL A 113 6.47 -5.60 -8.80
N ARG A 114 7.60 -4.95 -8.50
CA ARG A 114 8.66 -5.53 -7.68
C ARG A 114 8.53 -5.04 -6.24
N ARG A 115 8.12 -5.92 -5.36
CA ARG A 115 8.05 -5.61 -3.92
C ARG A 115 9.46 -5.40 -3.35
N PRO A 116 9.63 -4.50 -2.36
CA PRO A 116 10.89 -4.31 -1.67
C PRO A 116 11.37 -5.61 -1.01
N SER A 117 12.68 -5.79 -0.97
CA SER A 117 13.27 -6.93 -0.27
C SER A 117 13.09 -6.82 1.26
N ASN A 118 13.13 -7.95 1.96
CA ASN A 118 13.06 -7.95 3.43
C ASN A 118 14.18 -7.12 4.07
N GLY A 119 15.35 -6.99 3.41
CA GLY A 119 16.42 -6.10 3.87
C GLY A 119 16.02 -4.63 3.83
N LYS A 120 15.39 -4.17 2.73
CA LYS A 120 14.90 -2.79 2.62
C LYS A 120 13.82 -2.49 3.64
N ARG A 121 12.88 -3.42 3.86
CA ARG A 121 11.83 -3.32 4.86
C ARG A 121 12.38 -3.24 6.28
N ALA A 122 13.33 -4.12 6.60
CA ALA A 122 14.00 -4.13 7.89
C ALA A 122 14.76 -2.83 8.15
N ASN A 123 15.49 -2.31 7.16
CA ASN A 123 16.19 -1.03 7.26
C ASN A 123 15.22 0.13 7.51
N PHE A 124 14.08 0.17 6.82
CA PHE A 124 13.05 1.20 7.07
C PHE A 124 12.57 1.20 8.52
N LEU A 125 12.39 0.02 9.10
CA LEU A 125 11.95 -0.16 10.49
C LEU A 125 13.10 -0.08 11.51
N GLY A 126 14.34 0.11 11.06
CA GLY A 126 15.51 0.14 11.95
C GLY A 126 15.78 -1.19 12.66
N MET A 127 15.48 -2.32 12.02
CA MET A 127 15.67 -3.66 12.60
C MET A 127 16.56 -4.55 11.75
N ASP A 128 17.04 -5.64 12.35
CA ASP A 128 17.80 -6.67 11.63
C ASP A 128 16.90 -7.43 10.62
N ARG A 129 17.48 -7.76 9.44
CA ARG A 129 16.79 -8.48 8.36
C ARG A 129 16.26 -9.86 8.81
N ARG A 130 17.02 -10.60 9.62
CA ARG A 130 16.61 -11.92 10.09
C ARG A 130 15.46 -11.81 11.09
N ASN A 131 15.50 -10.79 11.95
CA ASN A 131 14.43 -10.50 12.90
C ASN A 131 13.14 -10.14 12.15
N PHE A 132 13.21 -9.27 11.14
CA PHE A 132 12.07 -8.94 10.29
C PHE A 132 11.51 -10.21 9.62
N ALA A 133 12.34 -10.97 8.93
CA ALA A 133 11.92 -12.16 8.18
C ALA A 133 11.27 -13.24 9.08
N ARG A 134 11.78 -13.46 10.29
CA ARG A 134 11.30 -14.52 11.18
C ARG A 134 10.07 -14.14 11.98
N ARG A 135 9.94 -12.87 12.38
CA ARG A 135 8.93 -12.44 13.36
C ARG A 135 7.87 -11.52 12.79
N TRP A 136 8.23 -10.67 11.83
CA TRP A 136 7.41 -9.55 11.40
C TRP A 136 6.92 -9.65 9.97
N LEU A 137 7.57 -10.46 9.13
CA LEU A 137 7.14 -10.62 7.74
C LEU A 137 5.72 -11.16 7.65
N LEU A 138 5.38 -12.19 8.44
CA LEU A 138 4.05 -12.80 8.43
C LEU A 138 2.98 -11.82 8.93
N PRO A 139 3.10 -11.16 10.10
CA PRO A 139 2.16 -10.12 10.52
C PRO A 139 1.96 -9.04 9.46
N TYR A 140 3.06 -8.51 8.94
CA TYR A 140 3.04 -7.45 7.92
C TYR A 140 2.28 -7.88 6.65
N THR A 141 2.60 -9.05 6.11
CA THR A 141 1.98 -9.54 4.87
C THR A 141 0.54 -10.00 5.03
N LYS A 142 0.14 -10.41 6.23
CA LYS A 142 -1.22 -10.91 6.49
C LYS A 142 -2.19 -9.83 6.96
N THR A 143 -1.71 -8.70 7.45
CA THR A 143 -2.57 -7.68 8.03
C THR A 143 -2.41 -6.30 7.41
N VAL A 144 -1.19 -5.79 7.30
CA VAL A 144 -0.94 -4.44 6.78
C VAL A 144 -1.09 -4.39 5.25
N LEU A 145 -0.40 -5.28 4.53
CA LEU A 145 -0.45 -5.28 3.06
C LEU A 145 -1.85 -5.48 2.49
N PRO A 146 -2.73 -6.35 3.03
CA PRO A 146 -4.10 -6.48 2.54
C PRO A 146 -4.90 -5.19 2.66
N VAL A 147 -4.76 -4.45 3.77
CA VAL A 147 -5.46 -3.17 3.96
C VAL A 147 -4.98 -2.12 2.96
N ILE A 148 -3.67 -2.01 2.75
CA ILE A 148 -3.10 -1.09 1.73
C ILE A 148 -3.59 -1.49 0.32
N SER A 149 -3.52 -2.78 0.00
CA SER A 149 -3.96 -3.31 -1.31
C SER A 149 -5.45 -3.10 -1.55
N ASP A 150 -6.31 -3.21 -0.53
CA ASP A 150 -7.74 -2.92 -0.63
C ASP A 150 -7.98 -1.44 -0.99
N CYS A 151 -7.25 -0.51 -0.35
CA CYS A 151 -7.31 0.90 -0.70
C CYS A 151 -6.91 1.14 -2.16
N GLU A 152 -5.80 0.56 -2.61
CA GLU A 152 -5.33 0.67 -3.99
C GLU A 152 -6.36 0.09 -4.98
N GLN A 153 -6.96 -1.05 -4.64
CA GLN A 153 -7.93 -1.74 -5.51
C GLN A 153 -9.22 -0.93 -5.66
N LYS A 154 -9.70 -0.34 -4.57
CA LYS A 154 -10.87 0.55 -4.60
C LYS A 154 -10.63 1.81 -5.42
N LEU A 155 -9.41 2.36 -5.39
CA LEU A 155 -9.02 3.48 -6.25
C LEU A 155 -8.99 3.08 -7.73
N LYS A 156 -8.51 1.88 -8.04
CA LYS A 156 -8.50 1.36 -9.42
C LYS A 156 -9.89 1.31 -10.04
N THR A 157 -10.93 1.06 -9.26
CA THR A 157 -12.32 1.03 -9.78
C THR A 157 -12.81 2.39 -10.27
N LEU A 158 -12.20 3.48 -9.82
CA LEU A 158 -12.56 4.84 -10.28
C LEU A 158 -12.07 5.17 -11.69
N GLN A 159 -11.31 4.30 -12.34
CA GLN A 159 -10.71 4.50 -13.67
C GLN A 159 -9.88 5.79 -13.86
N ILE A 160 -9.85 6.66 -12.85
CA ILE A 160 -9.18 7.97 -12.87
C ILE A 160 -7.67 7.83 -12.69
N TRP A 161 -7.23 6.76 -11.98
CA TRP A 161 -5.86 6.57 -11.51
C TRP A 161 -5.04 5.56 -12.34
N LEU A 162 -5.62 5.02 -13.40
CA LEU A 162 -5.10 3.83 -14.07
C LEU A 162 -4.36 4.06 -15.38
N LYS A 163 -4.04 5.29 -15.71
CA LYS A 163 -3.33 5.47 -16.99
C LYS A 163 -2.04 6.23 -16.81
#